data_220d91ba4aabdc1d01d92d1d67ed93c5
#
_entry.id   220d91ba4aabdc1d01d92d1d67ed93c5
#
_cell.length_a   1.000
_cell.length_b   1.000
_cell.length_c   1.000
_cell.angle_alpha   90.00
_cell.angle_beta   90.00
_cell.angle_gamma   90.00
#
_symmetry.space_group_name_H-M   'P 1'
#
loop_
_entity.id
_entity.type
_entity.pdbx_description
1 polymer ?
#
loop_
_entity_poly.entity_id
_entity_poly.type
_entity_poly.pdbx_seq_one_letter_code
_entity_poly.pdbx_strand_id
1 'polypeptide(L)'
;MTQEPKLFPYITRLLQGASVEWKPLGEVTELKRGRVISKEYLYENAGEYPVYSSQTVNNGEIGKIKTFDFDQEAITWTTDGANAGTVFYREGRFSITNVCGLIKIRETEILNYKFLYYWLSIEAKKYVYSGMGNPKLMSNQIAKIPIPLPPISVQREIVRILDKFTTLEMELEMELEARKKQYEYYRNRLLSFDMLSEGGVSII
;
A
#
# COMPACT_ATOMS: atom_id res chain seq x y z
N MET A 1 -0.77 20.28 -29.62
CA MET A 1 -0.11 21.08 -28.57
C MET A 1 -0.29 20.33 -27.25
N THR A 2 0.70 19.56 -26.84
CA THR A 2 0.74 18.90 -25.53
C THR A 2 1.01 19.99 -24.49
N GLN A 3 0.00 20.31 -23.68
CA GLN A 3 0.23 21.16 -22.50
C GLN A 3 1.23 20.43 -21.61
N GLU A 4 2.39 21.04 -21.37
CA GLU A 4 3.28 20.58 -20.32
C GLU A 4 2.48 20.51 -19.00
N PRO A 5 2.57 19.42 -18.23
CA PRO A 5 1.87 19.30 -16.98
C PRO A 5 2.37 20.41 -16.06
N LYS A 6 1.52 21.41 -15.81
CA LYS A 6 1.85 22.50 -14.87
C LYS A 6 2.02 21.88 -13.49
N LEU A 7 3.21 22.03 -12.94
CA LEU A 7 3.50 21.62 -11.57
C LEU A 7 2.50 22.30 -10.62
N PHE A 8 1.94 21.52 -9.68
CA PHE A 8 0.99 22.05 -8.71
C PHE A 8 1.59 23.27 -7.98
N PRO A 9 0.92 24.44 -7.92
CA PRO A 9 1.51 25.69 -7.45
C PRO A 9 2.13 25.61 -6.05
N TYR A 10 1.60 24.74 -5.19
CA TYR A 10 2.13 24.51 -3.86
C TYR A 10 3.51 23.83 -3.90
N ILE A 11 3.69 22.85 -4.79
CA ILE A 11 5.00 22.18 -4.99
C ILE A 11 6.04 23.17 -5.51
N THR A 12 5.67 24.02 -6.46
CA THR A 12 6.56 25.09 -6.95
C THR A 12 7.05 25.98 -5.81
N ARG A 13 6.14 26.33 -4.89
CA ARG A 13 6.45 27.13 -3.70
C ARG A 13 7.35 26.39 -2.71
N LEU A 14 7.13 25.08 -2.51
CA LEU A 14 7.96 24.25 -1.64
C LEU A 14 9.38 24.09 -2.19
N LEU A 15 9.52 23.95 -3.50
CA LEU A 15 10.83 23.82 -4.15
C LEU A 15 11.66 25.08 -4.06
N GLN A 16 11.05 26.28 -3.97
CA GLN A 16 11.77 27.57 -3.90
C GLN A 16 12.87 27.72 -4.98
N GLY A 17 12.64 27.16 -6.16
CA GLY A 17 13.62 27.15 -7.25
C GLY A 17 14.67 26.03 -7.19
N ALA A 18 14.62 25.13 -6.19
CA ALA A 18 15.49 23.96 -6.16
C ALA A 18 15.19 23.02 -7.35
N SER A 19 16.24 22.50 -7.95
CA SER A 19 16.13 21.49 -9.00
C SER A 19 15.71 20.14 -8.44
N VAL A 20 14.96 19.38 -9.23
CA VAL A 20 14.62 17.97 -8.92
C VAL A 20 15.51 17.08 -9.78
N GLU A 21 16.39 16.33 -9.13
CA GLU A 21 17.18 15.30 -9.78
C GLU A 21 16.30 14.07 -10.03
N TRP A 22 16.55 13.36 -11.15
CA TRP A 22 15.86 12.10 -11.46
C TRP A 22 16.87 10.98 -11.55
N LYS A 23 16.63 9.89 -10.79
CA LYS A 23 17.47 8.70 -10.83
C LYS A 23 16.62 7.43 -11.02
N PRO A 24 17.13 6.43 -11.73
CA PRO A 24 16.51 5.10 -11.72
C PRO A 24 16.44 4.54 -10.29
N LEU A 25 15.32 3.87 -9.97
CA LEU A 25 15.13 3.26 -8.65
C LEU A 25 16.32 2.38 -8.21
N GLY A 26 16.87 1.59 -9.12
CA GLY A 26 17.99 0.70 -8.84
C GLY A 26 19.29 1.40 -8.43
N GLU A 27 19.45 2.68 -8.75
CA GLU A 27 20.64 3.46 -8.33
C GLU A 27 20.53 3.91 -6.87
N VAL A 28 19.32 4.21 -6.39
CA VAL A 28 19.07 4.76 -5.05
C VAL A 28 18.59 3.71 -4.04
N THR A 29 18.39 2.45 -4.50
CA THR A 29 17.88 1.37 -3.66
C THR A 29 18.60 0.04 -3.88
N GLU A 30 18.44 -0.87 -2.92
CA GLU A 30 18.74 -2.30 -3.06
C GLU A 30 17.43 -3.05 -3.26
N LEU A 31 17.40 -3.93 -4.26
CA LEU A 31 16.26 -4.78 -4.56
C LEU A 31 16.55 -6.21 -4.12
N LYS A 32 15.66 -6.79 -3.33
CA LYS A 32 15.75 -8.18 -2.87
C LYS A 32 14.49 -8.95 -3.25
N ARG A 33 14.60 -10.26 -3.33
CA ARG A 33 13.47 -11.18 -3.50
C ARG A 33 13.29 -11.99 -2.22
N GLY A 34 12.05 -12.38 -1.93
CA GLY A 34 11.77 -13.29 -0.84
C GLY A 34 12.08 -14.75 -1.21
N ARG A 35 11.88 -15.62 -0.23
CA ARG A 35 12.08 -17.08 -0.36
C ARG A 35 10.75 -17.80 -0.59
N VAL A 36 10.82 -19.05 -1.01
CA VAL A 36 9.62 -19.90 -1.10
C VAL A 36 9.13 -20.21 0.32
N ILE A 37 7.89 -19.87 0.60
CA ILE A 37 7.18 -20.19 1.85
C ILE A 37 5.89 -20.88 1.47
N SER A 38 5.79 -22.19 1.75
CA SER A 38 4.62 -22.99 1.45
C SER A 38 3.52 -22.82 2.52
N LYS A 39 2.30 -23.24 2.20
CA LYS A 39 1.19 -23.26 3.19
C LYS A 39 1.49 -24.20 4.36
N GLU A 40 2.14 -25.32 4.10
CA GLU A 40 2.58 -26.27 5.13
C GLU A 40 3.59 -25.59 6.08
N TYR A 41 4.60 -24.92 5.51
CA TYR A 41 5.57 -24.18 6.30
C TYR A 41 4.92 -23.12 7.19
N LEU A 42 3.94 -22.38 6.68
CA LEU A 42 3.17 -21.40 7.47
C LEU A 42 2.43 -22.06 8.63
N TYR A 43 1.82 -23.21 8.40
CA TYR A 43 1.08 -23.94 9.42
C TYR A 43 2.00 -24.51 10.51
N GLU A 44 3.08 -25.17 10.14
CA GLU A 44 4.04 -25.80 11.06
C GLU A 44 4.84 -24.77 11.87
N ASN A 45 5.09 -23.62 11.30
CA ASN A 45 5.88 -22.55 11.91
C ASN A 45 5.05 -21.35 12.36
N ALA A 46 3.75 -21.52 12.60
CA ALA A 46 2.86 -20.44 13.00
C ALA A 46 3.40 -19.64 14.21
N GLY A 47 3.37 -18.31 14.13
CA GLY A 47 3.97 -17.42 15.11
C GLY A 47 3.42 -15.99 15.02
N GLU A 48 4.26 -14.97 15.32
CA GLU A 48 3.83 -13.57 15.44
C GLU A 48 4.27 -12.68 14.26
N TYR A 49 5.30 -13.09 13.50
CA TYR A 49 5.87 -12.23 12.45
C TYR A 49 5.17 -12.44 11.11
N PRO A 50 4.64 -11.37 10.49
CA PRO A 50 3.86 -11.46 9.26
C PRO A 50 4.70 -11.93 8.07
N VAL A 51 4.04 -12.69 7.19
CA VAL A 51 4.57 -13.11 5.88
C VAL A 51 3.73 -12.47 4.80
N TYR A 52 4.37 -11.72 3.90
CA TYR A 52 3.70 -11.04 2.80
C TYR A 52 3.95 -11.73 1.46
N SER A 53 2.96 -11.68 0.59
CA SER A 53 2.98 -12.28 -0.74
C SER A 53 2.34 -11.36 -1.79
N SER A 54 2.06 -11.89 -2.99
CA SER A 54 1.50 -11.13 -4.11
C SER A 54 0.01 -10.81 -4.02
N GLN A 55 -0.68 -11.17 -2.93
CA GLN A 55 -2.06 -10.76 -2.72
C GLN A 55 -2.17 -9.31 -2.23
N THR A 56 -3.35 -8.70 -2.41
CA THR A 56 -3.65 -7.33 -1.93
C THR A 56 -4.61 -7.33 -0.74
N VAL A 57 -5.37 -8.41 -0.56
CA VAL A 57 -6.24 -8.60 0.59
C VAL A 57 -5.38 -8.69 1.86
N ASN A 58 -5.91 -8.18 2.97
CA ASN A 58 -5.22 -8.15 4.25
C ASN A 58 -3.81 -7.55 4.16
N ASN A 59 -3.69 -6.45 3.43
CA ASN A 59 -2.41 -5.75 3.22
C ASN A 59 -1.28 -6.67 2.69
N GLY A 60 -1.62 -7.72 1.93
CA GLY A 60 -0.68 -8.71 1.39
C GLY A 60 -0.23 -9.79 2.35
N GLU A 61 -0.69 -9.80 3.61
CA GLU A 61 -0.35 -10.82 4.61
C GLU A 61 -1.05 -12.15 4.29
N ILE A 62 -0.27 -13.23 4.25
CA ILE A 62 -0.76 -14.60 4.02
C ILE A 62 -0.73 -15.48 5.28
N GLY A 63 -0.15 -15.00 6.35
CA GLY A 63 -0.01 -15.68 7.64
C GLY A 63 1.15 -15.11 8.45
N LYS A 64 1.43 -15.74 9.59
CA LYS A 64 2.51 -15.32 10.50
C LYS A 64 3.35 -16.52 10.90
N ILE A 65 4.67 -16.32 11.06
CA ILE A 65 5.63 -17.36 11.45
C ILE A 65 6.47 -16.93 12.66
N LYS A 66 7.16 -17.90 13.29
CA LYS A 66 7.99 -17.68 14.49
C LYS A 66 9.28 -16.90 14.21
N THR A 67 9.71 -16.85 12.95
CA THR A 67 10.95 -16.22 12.52
C THR A 67 10.64 -15.07 11.55
N PHE A 68 11.64 -14.24 11.29
CA PHE A 68 11.55 -13.16 10.31
C PHE A 68 12.83 -13.12 9.47
N ASP A 69 12.68 -12.69 8.20
CA ASP A 69 13.82 -12.53 7.28
C ASP A 69 14.34 -11.08 7.26
N PHE A 70 13.50 -10.12 7.66
CA PHE A 70 13.78 -8.68 7.66
C PHE A 70 13.32 -8.04 8.97
N ASP A 71 14.12 -7.09 9.49
CA ASP A 71 13.79 -6.23 10.62
C ASP A 71 14.21 -4.80 10.24
N GLN A 72 13.34 -4.11 9.50
CA GLN A 72 13.66 -2.82 8.92
C GLN A 72 12.44 -2.11 8.34
N GLU A 73 12.59 -0.83 8.03
CA GLU A 73 11.71 -0.10 7.14
C GLU A 73 12.00 -0.50 5.69
N ALA A 74 10.96 -0.74 4.89
CA ALA A 74 11.08 -1.15 3.50
C ALA A 74 9.80 -0.86 2.70
N ILE A 75 9.89 -0.96 1.36
CA ILE A 75 8.74 -1.07 0.49
C ILE A 75 8.76 -2.47 -0.12
N THR A 76 7.63 -3.15 -0.12
CA THR A 76 7.46 -4.41 -0.86
C THR A 76 6.61 -4.20 -2.10
N TRP A 77 6.86 -4.98 -3.16
CA TRP A 77 6.00 -4.96 -4.35
C TRP A 77 5.62 -6.37 -4.79
N THR A 78 4.45 -6.50 -5.37
CA THR A 78 4.00 -7.75 -5.99
C THR A 78 4.65 -7.91 -7.36
N THR A 79 5.30 -9.06 -7.58
CA THR A 79 6.07 -9.27 -8.81
C THR A 79 5.29 -9.98 -9.91
N ASP A 80 4.24 -10.73 -9.55
CA ASP A 80 3.51 -11.62 -10.46
C ASP A 80 2.00 -11.57 -10.21
N GLY A 81 1.22 -11.84 -11.26
CA GLY A 81 -0.22 -11.99 -11.23
C GLY A 81 -0.99 -10.70 -11.45
N ALA A 82 -2.31 -10.76 -11.27
CA ALA A 82 -3.21 -9.62 -11.51
C ALA A 82 -2.87 -8.37 -10.70
N ASN A 83 -2.19 -8.55 -9.56
CA ASN A 83 -1.78 -7.46 -8.67
C ASN A 83 -0.32 -7.03 -8.87
N ALA A 84 0.35 -7.47 -9.93
CA ALA A 84 1.73 -7.07 -10.22
C ALA A 84 1.87 -5.55 -10.18
N GLY A 85 2.94 -5.04 -9.57
CA GLY A 85 3.19 -3.62 -9.39
C GLY A 85 2.44 -2.95 -8.23
N THR A 86 1.64 -3.69 -7.45
CA THR A 86 1.11 -3.15 -6.19
C THR A 86 2.25 -3.05 -5.18
N VAL A 87 2.36 -1.90 -4.52
CA VAL A 87 3.40 -1.62 -3.52
C VAL A 87 2.79 -1.45 -2.14
N PHE A 88 3.57 -1.80 -1.12
CA PHE A 88 3.18 -1.65 0.28
C PHE A 88 4.35 -1.11 1.09
N TYR A 89 4.07 -0.20 2.00
CA TYR A 89 5.01 0.24 3.02
C TYR A 89 5.07 -0.80 4.14
N ARG A 90 6.28 -1.12 4.60
CA ARG A 90 6.54 -2.10 5.67
C ARG A 90 7.48 -1.53 6.70
N GLU A 91 7.26 -1.94 7.95
CA GLU A 91 8.10 -1.56 9.08
C GLU A 91 8.18 -2.72 10.08
N GLY A 92 9.34 -2.86 10.75
CA GLY A 92 9.57 -3.89 11.76
C GLY A 92 9.95 -5.25 11.19
N ARG A 93 9.49 -6.31 11.84
CA ARG A 93 9.89 -7.70 11.58
C ARG A 93 8.89 -8.42 10.68
N PHE A 94 9.37 -8.92 9.56
CA PHE A 94 8.51 -9.62 8.59
C PHE A 94 9.31 -10.54 7.66
N SER A 95 8.60 -11.37 6.91
CA SER A 95 9.13 -12.15 5.79
C SER A 95 8.33 -11.89 4.52
N ILE A 96 8.91 -12.18 3.37
CA ILE A 96 8.24 -12.09 2.08
C ILE A 96 8.44 -13.36 1.26
N THR A 97 7.44 -13.71 0.44
CA THR A 97 7.54 -14.86 -0.48
C THR A 97 8.32 -14.51 -1.75
N ASN A 98 8.69 -15.52 -2.51
CA ASN A 98 9.41 -15.40 -3.79
C ASN A 98 8.63 -14.63 -4.89
N VAL A 99 7.33 -14.44 -4.73
CA VAL A 99 6.48 -13.61 -5.62
C VAL A 99 6.29 -12.19 -5.10
N CYS A 100 7.07 -11.81 -4.11
CA CYS A 100 7.16 -10.49 -3.55
C CYS A 100 8.61 -10.00 -3.58
N GLY A 101 8.82 -8.74 -3.90
CA GLY A 101 10.13 -8.10 -3.84
C GLY A 101 10.18 -7.08 -2.72
N LEU A 102 11.39 -6.70 -2.32
CA LEU A 102 11.69 -5.73 -1.28
C LEU A 102 12.63 -4.65 -1.82
N ILE A 103 12.30 -3.42 -1.53
CA ILE A 103 13.07 -2.21 -1.86
C ILE A 103 13.61 -1.65 -0.54
N LYS A 104 14.93 -1.59 -0.42
CA LYS A 104 15.62 -0.93 0.66
C LYS A 104 16.32 0.32 0.13
N ILE A 105 16.05 1.47 0.72
CA ILE A 105 16.73 2.73 0.37
C ILE A 105 18.19 2.66 0.85
N ARG A 106 19.12 3.12 0.00
CA ARG A 106 20.55 3.16 0.33
C ARG A 106 20.88 4.30 1.29
N GLU A 107 20.33 5.50 1.01
CA GLU A 107 20.63 6.74 1.70
C GLU A 107 19.32 7.44 2.09
N THR A 108 18.89 7.29 3.34
CA THR A 108 17.64 7.89 3.87
C THR A 108 17.72 9.41 4.02
N GLU A 109 18.91 9.98 3.95
CA GLU A 109 19.16 11.42 3.92
C GLU A 109 18.73 12.06 2.59
N ILE A 110 18.70 11.26 1.52
CA ILE A 110 18.39 11.70 0.15
C ILE A 110 16.96 11.31 -0.23
N LEU A 111 16.50 10.15 0.21
CA LEU A 111 15.20 9.59 -0.18
C LEU A 111 14.44 9.08 1.04
N ASN A 112 13.19 9.54 1.19
CA ASN A 112 12.29 9.11 2.25
C ASN A 112 11.44 7.89 1.82
N TYR A 113 11.28 6.90 2.69
CA TYR A 113 10.53 5.66 2.38
C TYR A 113 9.06 5.92 2.04
N LYS A 114 8.35 6.74 2.81
CA LYS A 114 6.94 7.03 2.53
C LYS A 114 6.78 7.86 1.25
N PHE A 115 7.69 8.78 0.96
CA PHE A 115 7.71 9.51 -0.29
C PHE A 115 7.87 8.56 -1.47
N LEU A 116 8.84 7.64 -1.39
CA LEU A 116 9.06 6.61 -2.41
C LEU A 116 7.84 5.68 -2.54
N TYR A 117 7.22 5.29 -1.44
CA TYR A 117 5.99 4.50 -1.43
C TYR A 117 4.86 5.21 -2.20
N TYR A 118 4.58 6.47 -1.89
CA TYR A 118 3.55 7.25 -2.59
C TYR A 118 3.86 7.41 -4.08
N TRP A 119 5.12 7.66 -4.43
CA TRP A 119 5.54 7.72 -5.82
C TRP A 119 5.31 6.40 -6.55
N LEU A 120 5.79 5.31 -6.00
CA LEU A 120 5.67 3.98 -6.60
C LEU A 120 4.23 3.47 -6.65
N SER A 121 3.36 3.88 -5.74
CA SER A 121 1.93 3.50 -5.78
C SER A 121 1.22 4.01 -7.05
N ILE A 122 1.73 5.08 -7.67
CA ILE A 122 1.24 5.63 -8.94
C ILE A 122 2.02 5.07 -10.12
N GLU A 123 3.35 5.01 -10.01
CA GLU A 123 4.23 4.74 -11.15
C GLU A 123 4.43 3.25 -11.43
N ALA A 124 4.54 2.40 -10.40
CA ALA A 124 4.97 1.01 -10.58
C ALA A 124 4.08 0.21 -11.55
N LYS A 125 2.77 0.44 -11.52
CA LYS A 125 1.82 -0.24 -12.42
C LYS A 125 2.03 0.06 -13.90
N LYS A 126 2.59 1.22 -14.24
CA LYS A 126 2.89 1.60 -15.64
C LYS A 126 4.01 0.77 -16.25
N TYR A 127 4.83 0.14 -15.42
CA TYR A 127 5.98 -0.68 -15.85
C TYR A 127 5.70 -2.18 -15.81
N VAL A 128 4.46 -2.57 -15.49
CA VAL A 128 4.04 -3.97 -15.52
C VAL A 128 4.00 -4.47 -16.95
N TYR A 129 4.71 -5.55 -17.21
CA TYR A 129 4.63 -6.25 -18.50
C TYR A 129 3.40 -7.16 -18.53
N SER A 130 2.52 -6.90 -19.50
CA SER A 130 1.25 -7.64 -19.71
C SER A 130 1.26 -8.40 -21.04
N GLY A 131 2.33 -9.18 -21.32
CA GLY A 131 2.42 -10.00 -22.54
C GLY A 131 1.48 -11.22 -22.52
N MET A 132 1.76 -12.25 -23.34
CA MET A 132 0.96 -13.47 -23.46
C MET A 132 1.00 -14.37 -22.18
N GLY A 133 0.93 -13.81 -20.98
CA GLY A 133 0.99 -14.55 -19.73
C GLY A 133 0.52 -13.69 -18.55
N ASN A 134 0.80 -14.16 -17.34
CA ASN A 134 0.50 -13.38 -16.14
C ASN A 134 1.27 -12.05 -16.14
N PRO A 135 0.62 -10.94 -15.78
CA PRO A 135 1.30 -9.66 -15.61
C PRO A 135 2.49 -9.78 -14.67
N LYS A 136 3.60 -9.09 -14.97
CA LYS A 136 4.83 -9.18 -14.17
C LYS A 136 5.51 -7.82 -14.04
N LEU A 137 6.05 -7.56 -12.86
CA LEU A 137 6.98 -6.47 -12.59
C LEU A 137 8.23 -7.04 -11.90
N MET A 138 9.19 -7.47 -12.72
CA MET A 138 10.42 -8.09 -12.22
C MET A 138 11.43 -7.04 -11.76
N SER A 139 12.45 -7.46 -10.99
CA SER A 139 13.45 -6.56 -10.42
C SER A 139 14.19 -5.70 -11.48
N ASN A 140 14.46 -6.25 -12.65
CA ASN A 140 15.09 -5.51 -13.75
C ASN A 140 14.19 -4.45 -14.40
N GLN A 141 12.88 -4.57 -14.26
CA GLN A 141 11.90 -3.61 -14.75
C GLN A 141 11.66 -2.50 -13.73
N ILE A 142 11.38 -2.87 -12.47
CA ILE A 142 11.15 -1.90 -11.40
C ILE A 142 12.39 -1.03 -11.14
N ALA A 143 13.60 -1.59 -11.29
CA ALA A 143 14.86 -0.85 -11.16
C ALA A 143 15.00 0.34 -12.10
N LYS A 144 14.29 0.33 -13.24
CA LYS A 144 14.34 1.38 -14.27
C LYS A 144 13.35 2.52 -14.02
N ILE A 145 12.45 2.39 -13.04
CA ILE A 145 11.47 3.44 -12.75
C ILE A 145 12.20 4.71 -12.32
N PRO A 146 11.96 5.85 -13.00
CA PRO A 146 12.59 7.12 -12.63
C PRO A 146 11.98 7.63 -11.33
N ILE A 147 12.82 7.99 -10.39
CA ILE A 147 12.44 8.52 -9.08
C ILE A 147 12.84 9.98 -9.01
N PRO A 148 11.92 10.92 -8.74
CA PRO A 148 12.24 12.31 -8.49
C PRO A 148 12.87 12.45 -7.10
N LEU A 149 13.93 13.22 -7.02
CA LEU A 149 14.67 13.52 -5.78
C LEU A 149 14.63 15.01 -5.48
N PRO A 150 13.49 15.59 -5.10
CA PRO A 150 13.46 16.93 -4.55
C PRO A 150 14.17 16.95 -3.19
N PRO A 151 14.53 18.11 -2.65
CA PRO A 151 15.11 18.21 -1.31
C PRO A 151 14.31 17.41 -0.27
N ILE A 152 15.00 16.76 0.67
CA ILE A 152 14.38 15.87 1.66
C ILE A 152 13.29 16.56 2.50
N SER A 153 13.42 17.85 2.74
CA SER A 153 12.41 18.68 3.42
C SER A 153 11.09 18.76 2.61
N VAL A 154 11.20 18.84 1.28
CA VAL A 154 10.05 18.85 0.36
C VAL A 154 9.39 17.46 0.35
N GLN A 155 10.17 16.38 0.30
CA GLN A 155 9.65 15.01 0.37
C GLN A 155 8.87 14.80 1.68
N ARG A 156 9.42 15.21 2.82
CA ARG A 156 8.76 15.10 4.14
C ARG A 156 7.46 15.91 4.20
N GLU A 157 7.42 17.09 3.60
CA GLU A 157 6.19 17.90 3.58
C GLU A 157 5.11 17.28 2.68
N ILE A 158 5.49 16.71 1.53
CA ILE A 158 4.57 15.93 0.68
C ILE A 158 4.00 14.74 1.47
N VAL A 159 4.86 13.98 2.15
CA VAL A 159 4.44 12.86 2.99
C VAL A 159 3.47 13.31 4.08
N ARG A 160 3.78 14.39 4.80
CA ARG A 160 2.91 14.94 5.84
C ARG A 160 1.51 15.27 5.34
N ILE A 161 1.41 15.79 4.12
CA ILE A 161 0.12 16.11 3.49
C ILE A 161 -0.62 14.83 3.11
N LEU A 162 0.05 13.89 2.45
CA LEU A 162 -0.56 12.64 1.99
C LEU A 162 -0.97 11.74 3.16
N ASP A 163 -0.16 11.65 4.21
CA ASP A 163 -0.51 10.92 5.44
C ASP A 163 -1.79 11.47 6.08
N LYS A 164 -1.99 12.79 6.07
CA LYS A 164 -3.25 13.40 6.56
C LYS A 164 -4.46 12.99 5.74
N PHE A 165 -4.35 12.95 4.41
CA PHE A 165 -5.44 12.50 3.57
C PHE A 165 -5.75 11.03 3.79
N THR A 166 -4.73 10.17 3.92
CA THR A 166 -4.92 8.76 4.22
C THR A 166 -5.61 8.55 5.57
N THR A 167 -5.22 9.32 6.60
CA THR A 167 -5.88 9.26 7.90
C THR A 167 -7.35 9.68 7.82
N LEU A 168 -7.64 10.79 7.14
CA LEU A 168 -9.02 11.25 6.93
C LEU A 168 -9.87 10.25 6.15
N GLU A 169 -9.30 9.61 5.12
CA GLU A 169 -9.98 8.56 4.36
C GLU A 169 -10.38 7.39 5.28
N MET A 170 -9.46 6.91 6.12
CA MET A 170 -9.74 5.84 7.09
C MET A 170 -10.81 6.24 8.11
N GLU A 171 -10.77 7.46 8.63
CA GLU A 171 -11.78 7.99 9.58
C GLU A 171 -13.17 8.04 8.94
N LEU A 172 -13.25 8.50 7.69
CA LEU A 172 -14.51 8.56 6.93
C LEU A 172 -15.07 7.16 6.61
N GLU A 173 -14.22 6.19 6.29
CA GLU A 173 -14.64 4.80 6.08
C GLU A 173 -15.20 4.18 7.37
N MET A 174 -14.53 4.41 8.51
CA MET A 174 -15.01 3.95 9.82
C MET A 174 -16.35 4.60 10.19
N GLU A 175 -16.51 5.92 9.96
CA GLU A 175 -17.77 6.61 10.21
C GLU A 175 -18.89 6.07 9.30
N LEU A 176 -18.61 5.87 8.01
CA LEU A 176 -19.57 5.31 7.06
C LEU A 176 -20.06 3.92 7.51
N GLU A 177 -19.16 3.07 7.96
CA GLU A 177 -19.51 1.73 8.46
C GLU A 177 -20.38 1.82 9.72
N ALA A 178 -20.03 2.70 10.67
CA ALA A 178 -20.83 2.94 11.87
C ALA A 178 -22.25 3.43 11.52
N ARG A 179 -22.38 4.36 10.56
CA ARG A 179 -23.68 4.87 10.08
C ARG A 179 -24.52 3.80 9.40
N LYS A 180 -23.90 2.91 8.60
CA LYS A 180 -24.59 1.77 8.01
C LYS A 180 -25.16 0.84 9.07
N LYS A 181 -24.37 0.47 10.09
CA LYS A 181 -24.83 -0.35 11.21
C LYS A 181 -25.98 0.31 12.00
N GLN A 182 -25.88 1.63 12.22
CA GLN A 182 -26.93 2.42 12.88
C GLN A 182 -28.23 2.41 12.06
N TYR A 183 -28.13 2.63 10.74
CA TYR A 183 -29.26 2.57 9.82
C TYR A 183 -29.93 1.19 9.83
N GLU A 184 -29.17 0.11 9.75
CA GLU A 184 -29.69 -1.25 9.78
C GLU A 184 -30.42 -1.55 11.10
N TYR A 185 -29.84 -1.13 12.22
CA TYR A 185 -30.47 -1.28 13.53
C TYR A 185 -31.83 -0.60 13.59
N TYR A 186 -31.91 0.69 13.23
CA TYR A 186 -33.17 1.42 13.30
C TYR A 186 -34.19 0.93 12.24
N ARG A 187 -33.72 0.63 11.02
CA ARG A 187 -34.57 0.05 9.98
C ARG A 187 -35.25 -1.23 10.48
N ASN A 188 -34.46 -2.15 10.99
CA ASN A 188 -34.98 -3.44 11.47
C ASN A 188 -35.94 -3.27 12.65
N ARG A 189 -35.62 -2.34 13.56
CA ARG A 189 -36.48 -2.07 14.72
C ARG A 189 -37.77 -1.35 14.36
N LEU A 190 -37.73 -0.40 13.43
CA LEU A 190 -38.93 0.33 12.99
C LEU A 190 -39.85 -0.52 12.12
N LEU A 191 -39.32 -1.54 11.45
CA LEU A 191 -40.07 -2.44 10.57
C LEU A 191 -40.41 -3.79 11.22
N SER A 192 -40.08 -4.01 12.49
CA SER A 192 -40.44 -5.24 13.24
C SER A 192 -41.87 -5.18 13.75
N PHE A 193 -42.84 -5.35 12.84
CA PHE A 193 -44.26 -5.41 13.17
C PHE A 193 -44.69 -6.78 13.73
N ASP A 194 -43.85 -7.80 13.63
CA ASP A 194 -44.16 -9.18 14.10
C ASP A 194 -44.42 -9.28 15.60
N MET A 195 -43.83 -8.36 16.39
CA MET A 195 -44.09 -8.25 17.84
C MET A 195 -45.49 -7.74 18.18
N LEU A 196 -46.21 -7.15 17.21
CA LEU A 196 -47.59 -6.67 17.41
C LEU A 196 -48.62 -7.78 17.21
N SER A 197 -48.27 -8.88 16.53
CA SER A 197 -49.15 -10.01 16.29
C SER A 197 -49.30 -10.95 17.49
N GLU A 198 -48.32 -11.00 18.39
CA GLU A 198 -48.38 -11.81 19.62
C GLU A 198 -48.98 -11.09 20.84
N GLY A 199 -49.18 -9.76 20.76
CA GLY A 199 -49.62 -8.92 21.85
C GLY A 199 -51.08 -8.42 21.79
N GLY A 200 -51.92 -8.93 20.92
CA GLY A 200 -53.39 -8.66 20.96
C GLY A 200 -53.80 -7.19 20.82
N VAL A 201 -53.04 -6.32 20.14
CA VAL A 201 -53.47 -4.95 19.87
C VAL A 201 -54.14 -4.91 18.49
N SER A 202 -55.45 -4.99 18.49
CA SER A 202 -56.27 -4.62 17.32
C SER A 202 -56.06 -3.13 17.04
N ILE A 203 -55.47 -2.81 15.91
CA ILE A 203 -55.52 -1.45 15.37
C ILE A 203 -56.87 -1.27 14.70
N ILE A 204 -57.70 -0.41 15.29
CA ILE A 204 -58.95 0.11 14.69
C ILE A 204 -58.58 1.15 13.65
#